data_b31bfdea9012b3eb966d1e98acf4b0f9
#
_entry.id   b31bfdea9012b3eb966d1e98acf4b0f9
#
_cell.length_a   1.000
_cell.length_b   1.000
_cell.length_c   1.000
_cell.angle_alpha   90.00
_cell.angle_beta   90.00
_cell.angle_gamma   90.00
#
_symmetry.space_group_name_H-M   'P 1'
#
loop_
_entity.id
_entity.type
_entity.pdbx_description
1 polymer ?
#
loop_
_entity_poly.entity_id
_entity_poly.type
_entity_poly.pdbx_seq_one_letter_code
_entity_poly.pdbx_strand_id
1 'polypeptide(L)'
;MKVALALLALTGAAPLAAQHQHHEPAPAPQQDQHAGHDMPQPATDPHAGHDMSAPQADPHAGHDMGDAEADPSPGPAMETPPPLEAGNGPPRAADAIWGPEAMTASRADLRRTHGDFPVFWFQGDRIEAQVREGADLYLWDIQGYYGGPTERLWFKSEGEGEWGANPEDAEVQTLYARAFKPFWDLQAGIRHDIAGPDTTHAVIGVQGLAPYMFEIDAALFLSHRGDLTARIEAEVDQRITQRLILQPRIEANLSAQNIPQLGIGAGLDQIEVGARLRYEFRREFAPYIGIEQSWRTGQGADYARLRGENPSATSLVAGIRFWF
;
A
#
# COMPACT_ATOMS: atom_id res chain seq x y z
N MET A 1 -0.76 -35.13 20.56
CA MET A 1 -1.94 -34.57 21.26
C MET A 1 -2.80 -33.86 20.21
N LYS A 2 -4.10 -34.12 20.17
CA LYS A 2 -4.99 -33.56 19.14
C LYS A 2 -5.27 -32.11 19.52
N VAL A 3 -4.71 -31.14 18.79
CA VAL A 3 -5.05 -29.71 18.92
C VAL A 3 -6.40 -29.52 18.25
N ALA A 4 -7.43 -29.27 19.05
CA ALA A 4 -8.73 -28.86 18.54
C ALA A 4 -8.63 -27.40 18.11
N LEU A 5 -8.77 -27.15 16.82
CA LEU A 5 -8.89 -25.82 16.24
C LEU A 5 -10.19 -25.19 16.78
N ALA A 6 -10.07 -24.33 17.78
CA ALA A 6 -11.21 -23.56 18.28
C ALA A 6 -11.50 -22.43 17.28
N LEU A 7 -12.47 -22.69 16.40
CA LEU A 7 -13.08 -21.67 15.58
C LEU A 7 -13.82 -20.71 16.51
N LEU A 8 -13.28 -19.52 16.71
CA LEU A 8 -13.97 -18.47 17.45
C LEU A 8 -15.13 -17.98 16.59
N ALA A 9 -16.33 -18.47 16.88
CA ALA A 9 -17.57 -17.97 16.29
C ALA A 9 -17.84 -16.58 16.88
N LEU A 10 -17.48 -15.52 16.14
CA LEU A 10 -18.01 -14.18 16.39
C LEU A 10 -19.50 -14.22 16.08
N THR A 11 -20.33 -14.30 17.11
CA THR A 11 -21.77 -14.05 17.01
C THR A 11 -21.96 -12.58 16.64
N GLY A 12 -22.38 -12.37 15.41
CA GLY A 12 -22.64 -11.05 14.85
C GLY A 12 -23.75 -10.32 15.60
N ALA A 13 -23.43 -9.14 16.12
CA ALA A 13 -24.43 -8.12 16.40
C ALA A 13 -24.98 -7.63 15.05
N ALA A 14 -26.24 -7.89 14.79
CA ALA A 14 -26.92 -7.38 13.61
C ALA A 14 -26.98 -5.84 13.69
N PRO A 15 -26.63 -5.12 12.62
CA PRO A 15 -26.87 -3.68 12.58
C PRO A 15 -28.36 -3.41 12.57
N LEU A 16 -28.82 -2.53 13.45
CA LEU A 16 -30.17 -1.96 13.41
C LEU A 16 -30.35 -1.30 12.03
N ALA A 17 -31.12 -1.93 11.17
CA ALA A 17 -31.53 -1.32 9.92
C ALA A 17 -32.49 -0.17 10.24
N ALA A 18 -32.06 1.06 10.01
CA ALA A 18 -32.96 2.19 9.94
C ALA A 18 -33.89 1.96 8.75
N GLN A 19 -35.17 1.72 9.06
CA GLN A 19 -36.24 1.62 8.05
C GLN A 19 -36.47 3.03 7.48
N HIS A 20 -35.88 3.31 6.33
CA HIS A 20 -36.40 4.35 5.46
C HIS A 20 -37.63 3.79 4.76
N GLN A 21 -38.79 4.22 5.22
CA GLN A 21 -40.06 4.03 4.47
C GLN A 21 -39.95 4.85 3.17
N HIS A 22 -39.63 4.17 2.07
CA HIS A 22 -39.90 4.70 0.75
C HIS A 22 -41.39 4.66 0.53
N HIS A 23 -42.05 5.81 0.51
CA HIS A 23 -43.35 5.98 -0.11
C HIS A 23 -43.16 5.74 -1.62
N GLU A 24 -43.60 4.60 -2.10
CA GLU A 24 -43.82 4.38 -3.53
C GLU A 24 -44.97 5.26 -3.97
N PRO A 25 -44.79 6.16 -4.95
CA PRO A 25 -45.92 6.79 -5.62
C PRO A 25 -46.65 5.74 -6.45
N ALA A 26 -47.99 5.72 -6.33
CA ALA A 26 -48.86 4.84 -7.09
C ALA A 26 -48.58 4.95 -8.61
N PRO A 27 -48.61 3.81 -9.34
CA PRO A 27 -48.34 3.82 -10.78
C PRO A 27 -49.42 4.60 -11.50
N ALA A 28 -49.05 5.60 -12.26
CA ALA A 28 -49.91 6.28 -13.19
C ALA A 28 -50.37 5.32 -14.29
N PRO A 29 -51.60 5.43 -14.79
CA PRO A 29 -52.12 4.54 -15.83
C PRO A 29 -51.25 4.65 -17.07
N GLN A 30 -50.68 3.54 -17.53
CA GLN A 30 -49.98 3.43 -18.79
C GLN A 30 -50.98 3.66 -19.92
N GLN A 31 -50.84 4.78 -20.61
CA GLN A 31 -51.46 4.96 -21.90
C GLN A 31 -50.63 4.18 -22.93
N ASP A 32 -51.32 3.26 -23.63
CA ASP A 32 -50.76 2.50 -24.75
C ASP A 32 -50.39 3.49 -25.87
N GLN A 33 -49.12 3.87 -25.96
CA GLN A 33 -48.57 4.76 -26.99
C GLN A 33 -48.15 4.05 -28.27
N HIS A 34 -48.52 2.77 -28.45
CA HIS A 34 -48.13 1.99 -29.63
C HIS A 34 -49.27 1.65 -30.58
N ALA A 35 -50.45 2.19 -30.38
CA ALA A 35 -51.54 2.08 -31.37
C ALA A 35 -51.41 3.15 -32.45
N GLY A 36 -50.77 2.84 -33.56
CA GLY A 36 -50.82 3.74 -34.73
C GLY A 36 -49.53 4.03 -35.48
N HIS A 37 -48.47 3.31 -35.24
CA HIS A 37 -47.31 3.38 -36.12
C HIS A 37 -47.36 2.24 -37.17
N ASP A 38 -47.90 2.58 -38.34
CA ASP A 38 -47.64 1.82 -39.56
C ASP A 38 -46.14 1.88 -39.82
N MET A 39 -45.47 0.74 -39.72
CA MET A 39 -44.08 0.58 -40.12
C MET A 39 -44.04 0.64 -41.66
N PRO A 40 -43.42 1.64 -42.27
CA PRO A 40 -43.16 1.58 -43.71
C PRO A 40 -42.25 0.36 -44.00
N GLN A 41 -42.57 -0.38 -45.02
CA GLN A 41 -41.77 -1.48 -45.55
C GLN A 41 -40.31 -1.02 -45.77
N PRO A 42 -39.30 -1.87 -45.52
CA PRO A 42 -37.93 -1.52 -45.78
C PRO A 42 -37.76 -1.33 -47.30
N ALA A 43 -37.77 -0.10 -47.73
CA ALA A 43 -37.39 0.29 -49.07
C ALA A 43 -35.89 0.48 -49.08
N THR A 44 -35.23 -0.30 -49.88
CA THR A 44 -33.98 -0.04 -50.61
C THR A 44 -32.79 0.38 -49.73
N ASP A 45 -31.73 -0.34 -49.98
CA ASP A 45 -30.31 -0.10 -49.60
C ASP A 45 -30.08 1.38 -49.25
N PRO A 46 -29.74 1.74 -47.98
CA PRO A 46 -29.51 3.12 -47.57
C PRO A 46 -28.34 3.79 -48.29
N HIS A 47 -27.61 3.04 -49.15
CA HIS A 47 -26.52 3.53 -50.01
C HIS A 47 -26.91 3.64 -51.51
N ALA A 48 -28.14 3.27 -51.89
CA ALA A 48 -28.63 3.43 -53.26
C ALA A 48 -28.95 4.88 -53.56
N GLY A 49 -27.99 5.67 -53.90
CA GLY A 49 -28.14 7.09 -54.26
C GLY A 49 -26.94 7.98 -53.93
N HIS A 50 -25.94 7.44 -53.29
CA HIS A 50 -24.68 8.16 -53.14
C HIS A 50 -23.80 7.93 -54.35
N ASP A 51 -23.76 8.92 -55.23
CA ASP A 51 -22.80 8.99 -56.33
C ASP A 51 -21.39 9.21 -55.70
N MET A 52 -20.63 8.14 -55.59
CA MET A 52 -19.27 8.16 -55.04
C MET A 52 -18.25 8.77 -56.01
N SER A 53 -18.70 9.28 -57.16
CA SER A 53 -17.83 9.92 -58.14
C SER A 53 -17.74 11.44 -58.01
N ALA A 54 -18.53 12.07 -57.11
CA ALA A 54 -18.33 13.47 -56.77
C ALA A 54 -17.27 13.61 -55.72
N PRO A 55 -16.25 14.46 -55.90
CA PRO A 55 -15.29 14.76 -54.81
C PRO A 55 -16.07 15.33 -53.63
N GLN A 56 -16.09 14.62 -52.51
CA GLN A 56 -16.63 15.17 -51.26
C GLN A 56 -15.89 16.46 -50.98
N ALA A 57 -16.65 17.55 -50.88
CA ALA A 57 -16.08 18.79 -50.38
C ALA A 57 -15.50 18.51 -49.01
N ASP A 58 -14.18 18.74 -48.87
CA ASP A 58 -13.49 18.68 -47.58
C ASP A 58 -14.23 19.56 -46.60
N PRO A 59 -14.78 19.04 -45.48
CA PRO A 59 -15.47 19.83 -44.49
C PRO A 59 -14.60 20.94 -43.88
N HIS A 60 -13.30 20.91 -44.16
CA HIS A 60 -12.32 21.92 -43.78
C HIS A 60 -11.93 22.86 -44.92
N ALA A 61 -12.48 22.69 -46.15
CA ALA A 61 -12.23 23.56 -47.31
C ALA A 61 -12.91 24.91 -47.19
N GLY A 62 -12.70 25.60 -46.17
CA GLY A 62 -13.22 26.95 -45.87
C GLY A 62 -12.55 27.56 -44.65
N HIS A 63 -11.78 26.83 -43.98
CA HIS A 63 -10.84 27.37 -43.02
C HIS A 63 -9.58 27.78 -43.79
N ASP A 64 -9.57 29.01 -44.24
CA ASP A 64 -8.35 29.67 -44.66
C ASP A 64 -7.43 29.73 -43.43
N MET A 65 -6.63 28.67 -43.27
CA MET A 65 -5.47 28.70 -42.41
C MET A 65 -4.44 29.55 -43.17
N GLY A 66 -4.80 30.86 -43.31
CA GLY A 66 -3.85 31.81 -43.85
C GLY A 66 -2.49 31.55 -43.21
N ASP A 67 -1.41 31.78 -43.97
CA ASP A 67 -0.02 31.74 -43.51
C ASP A 67 0.23 32.66 -42.31
N ALA A 68 -0.58 32.57 -41.26
CA ALA A 68 -0.18 32.91 -39.93
C ALA A 68 0.94 31.91 -39.62
N GLU A 69 2.20 32.41 -39.66
CA GLU A 69 3.30 31.71 -39.03
C GLU A 69 2.70 31.08 -37.75
N ALA A 70 2.59 29.75 -37.79
CA ALA A 70 2.05 29.01 -36.65
C ALA A 70 2.92 29.43 -35.50
N ASP A 71 2.32 30.23 -34.59
CA ASP A 71 2.98 30.50 -33.32
C ASP A 71 3.32 29.11 -32.76
N PRO A 72 4.60 28.72 -32.76
CA PRO A 72 4.99 27.34 -32.42
C PRO A 72 4.67 26.97 -30.99
N SER A 73 4.00 27.86 -30.26
CA SER A 73 3.70 27.67 -28.85
C SER A 73 2.25 28.09 -28.58
N PRO A 74 1.25 27.15 -28.68
CA PRO A 74 -0.12 27.41 -28.23
C PRO A 74 -0.19 27.42 -26.69
N GLY A 75 0.67 28.15 -26.04
CA GLY A 75 0.77 28.27 -24.58
C GLY A 75 1.96 29.10 -24.17
N PRO A 76 2.08 29.43 -22.88
CA PRO A 76 3.28 30.07 -22.37
C PRO A 76 4.48 29.19 -22.68
N ALA A 77 5.56 29.80 -23.17
CA ALA A 77 6.79 29.10 -23.54
C ALA A 77 7.20 28.19 -22.39
N MET A 78 7.11 26.86 -22.60
CA MET A 78 7.48 25.85 -21.58
C MET A 78 8.96 25.93 -21.20
N GLU A 79 9.75 26.63 -22.01
CA GLU A 79 11.17 26.90 -21.78
C GLU A 79 11.42 28.10 -20.87
N THR A 80 10.40 28.90 -20.59
CA THR A 80 10.58 30.02 -19.65
C THR A 80 10.65 29.41 -18.23
N PRO A 81 11.79 29.58 -17.54
CA PRO A 81 11.88 29.06 -16.19
C PRO A 81 10.79 29.69 -15.33
N PRO A 82 10.16 28.89 -14.45
CA PRO A 82 9.13 29.41 -13.57
C PRO A 82 9.71 30.56 -12.73
N PRO A 83 8.93 31.62 -12.44
CA PRO A 83 9.35 32.67 -11.56
C PRO A 83 9.79 32.10 -10.21
N LEU A 84 10.73 32.78 -9.54
CA LEU A 84 11.28 32.32 -8.26
C LEU A 84 10.20 32.01 -7.21
N GLU A 85 9.10 32.75 -7.25
CA GLU A 85 7.94 32.54 -6.36
C GLU A 85 7.14 31.28 -6.69
N ALA A 86 7.32 30.69 -7.84
CA ALA A 86 6.63 29.46 -8.24
C ALA A 86 7.26 28.20 -7.63
N GLY A 87 8.43 28.32 -7.00
CA GLY A 87 9.19 27.20 -6.44
C GLY A 87 9.79 26.31 -7.54
N ASN A 88 10.28 25.12 -7.15
CA ASN A 88 10.97 24.19 -8.04
C ASN A 88 10.02 23.26 -8.82
N GLY A 89 8.74 23.57 -8.86
CA GLY A 89 7.73 22.80 -9.59
C GLY A 89 7.72 23.08 -11.08
N PRO A 90 7.02 22.27 -11.89
CA PRO A 90 6.81 22.54 -13.30
C PRO A 90 6.05 23.86 -13.52
N PRO A 91 6.18 24.49 -14.70
CA PRO A 91 5.45 25.71 -15.04
C PRO A 91 3.94 25.53 -14.80
N ARG A 92 3.33 26.57 -14.24
CA ARG A 92 1.91 26.56 -13.86
C ARG A 92 1.14 27.36 -14.89
N ALA A 93 0.59 26.71 -15.90
CA ALA A 93 -0.12 27.35 -17.01
C ALA A 93 -1.23 28.31 -16.57
N ALA A 94 -1.94 28.00 -15.48
CA ALA A 94 -2.97 28.86 -14.93
C ALA A 94 -2.47 30.21 -14.44
N ASP A 95 -1.20 30.32 -14.02
CA ASP A 95 -0.61 31.58 -13.56
C ASP A 95 -0.51 32.61 -14.71
N ALA A 96 -0.34 32.14 -15.95
CA ALA A 96 -0.31 33.01 -17.13
C ALA A 96 -1.70 33.59 -17.46
N ILE A 97 -2.77 32.94 -17.04
CA ILE A 97 -4.16 33.35 -17.34
C ILE A 97 -4.72 34.23 -16.24
N TRP A 98 -4.58 33.81 -14.98
CA TRP A 98 -5.22 34.47 -13.82
C TRP A 98 -4.25 35.21 -12.91
N GLY A 99 -2.97 35.19 -13.22
CA GLY A 99 -1.91 35.80 -12.42
C GLY A 99 -1.41 34.93 -11.26
N PRO A 100 -0.11 35.04 -10.92
CA PRO A 100 0.51 34.19 -9.92
C PRO A 100 -0.03 34.40 -8.50
N GLU A 101 -0.49 35.60 -8.16
CA GLU A 101 -1.01 35.92 -6.83
C GLU A 101 -2.35 35.19 -6.56
N ALA A 102 -3.33 35.34 -7.48
CA ALA A 102 -4.63 34.65 -7.38
C ALA A 102 -4.44 33.14 -7.38
N MET A 103 -3.57 32.61 -8.23
CA MET A 103 -3.32 31.18 -8.32
C MET A 103 -2.55 30.62 -7.11
N THR A 104 -1.71 31.43 -6.47
CA THR A 104 -1.04 31.02 -5.22
C THR A 104 -2.06 30.85 -4.09
N ALA A 105 -2.98 31.80 -3.94
CA ALA A 105 -4.06 31.69 -2.96
C ALA A 105 -4.95 30.47 -3.22
N SER A 106 -5.36 30.26 -4.47
CA SER A 106 -6.17 29.09 -4.88
C SER A 106 -5.48 27.77 -4.62
N ARG A 107 -4.18 27.67 -4.89
CA ARG A 107 -3.40 26.47 -4.60
C ARG A 107 -3.25 26.22 -3.11
N ALA A 108 -3.08 27.26 -2.30
CA ALA A 108 -3.05 27.13 -0.85
C ALA A 108 -4.39 26.62 -0.30
N ASP A 109 -5.50 27.13 -0.84
CA ASP A 109 -6.82 26.67 -0.48
C ASP A 109 -7.07 25.21 -0.90
N LEU A 110 -6.68 24.86 -2.13
CA LEU A 110 -6.77 23.48 -2.62
C LEU A 110 -5.99 22.51 -1.73
N ARG A 111 -4.76 22.83 -1.36
CA ARG A 111 -3.99 21.98 -0.44
C ARG A 111 -4.68 21.81 0.90
N ARG A 112 -5.13 22.92 1.50
CA ARG A 112 -5.83 22.90 2.79
C ARG A 112 -7.10 22.07 2.78
N THR A 113 -7.85 22.07 1.68
CA THR A 113 -9.16 21.42 1.57
C THR A 113 -9.11 20.01 0.96
N HIS A 114 -8.08 19.67 0.18
CA HIS A 114 -8.02 18.46 -0.62
C HIS A 114 -6.71 17.65 -0.49
N GLY A 115 -5.80 17.98 0.41
CA GLY A 115 -4.58 17.19 0.45
C GLY A 115 -3.60 17.45 1.56
N ASP A 116 -3.68 18.59 2.25
CA ASP A 116 -2.71 18.98 3.29
C ASP A 116 -3.37 18.92 4.68
N PHE A 117 -4.05 17.82 4.97
CA PHE A 117 -4.64 17.57 6.28
C PHE A 117 -4.04 16.30 6.88
N PRO A 118 -3.88 16.26 8.21
CA PRO A 118 -3.36 15.07 8.87
C PRO A 118 -4.36 13.92 8.81
N VAL A 119 -3.85 12.74 8.56
CA VAL A 119 -4.61 11.49 8.54
C VAL A 119 -4.05 10.57 9.60
N PHE A 120 -4.93 9.87 10.29
CA PHE A 120 -4.58 8.69 11.09
C PHE A 120 -4.86 7.46 10.25
N TRP A 121 -3.89 6.56 10.16
CA TRP A 121 -4.02 5.27 9.54
C TRP A 121 -3.39 4.20 10.42
N PHE A 122 -4.01 3.04 10.48
CA PHE A 122 -3.54 1.89 11.24
C PHE A 122 -3.75 0.61 10.48
N GLN A 123 -2.78 -0.31 10.55
CA GLN A 123 -2.82 -1.62 9.91
C GLN A 123 -2.30 -2.69 10.87
N GLY A 124 -3.03 -3.80 10.94
CA GLY A 124 -2.47 -5.08 11.35
C GLY A 124 -2.11 -5.81 10.07
N ASP A 125 -0.84 -5.85 9.75
CA ASP A 125 -0.37 -6.48 8.53
C ASP A 125 -0.35 -8.00 8.67
N ARG A 126 0.25 -8.46 9.75
CA ARG A 126 0.33 -9.87 10.09
C ARG A 126 -0.15 -10.09 11.51
N ILE A 127 -1.26 -10.80 11.67
CA ILE A 127 -1.70 -11.36 12.96
C ILE A 127 -1.87 -12.84 12.68
N GLU A 128 -0.84 -13.63 12.97
CA GLU A 128 -0.67 -14.99 12.49
C GLU A 128 -0.61 -16.03 13.60
N ALA A 129 -1.17 -17.19 13.30
CA ALA A 129 -0.82 -18.45 13.92
C ALA A 129 0.09 -19.21 12.95
N GLN A 130 1.22 -19.69 13.43
CA GLN A 130 2.18 -20.44 12.66
C GLN A 130 2.29 -21.86 13.21
N VAL A 131 2.09 -22.84 12.34
CA VAL A 131 2.21 -24.27 12.66
C VAL A 131 3.49 -24.79 12.01
N ARG A 132 4.40 -25.28 12.83
CA ARG A 132 5.72 -25.79 12.39
C ARG A 132 6.13 -27.04 13.17
N GLU A 133 7.20 -27.70 12.72
CA GLU A 133 7.83 -28.73 13.50
C GLU A 133 8.42 -28.15 14.80
N GLY A 134 8.05 -28.70 15.94
CA GLY A 134 8.38 -28.19 17.26
C GLY A 134 7.21 -27.49 17.92
N ALA A 135 7.37 -26.23 18.29
CA ALA A 135 6.33 -25.43 18.91
C ALA A 135 5.60 -24.55 17.90
N ASP A 136 4.28 -24.47 18.06
CA ASP A 136 3.45 -23.53 17.28
C ASP A 136 3.65 -22.12 17.82
N LEU A 137 3.73 -21.13 16.91
CA LEU A 137 3.95 -19.73 17.25
C LEU A 137 2.72 -18.87 16.99
N TYR A 138 2.71 -17.72 17.63
CA TYR A 138 1.94 -16.56 17.24
C TYR A 138 2.88 -15.43 16.83
N LEU A 139 2.44 -14.61 15.88
CA LEU A 139 3.17 -13.44 15.41
C LEU A 139 2.19 -12.28 15.24
N TRP A 140 2.63 -11.09 15.62
CA TRP A 140 1.96 -9.85 15.25
C TRP A 140 2.93 -8.88 14.60
N ASP A 141 2.42 -8.17 13.63
CA ASP A 141 3.06 -7.05 12.96
C ASP A 141 1.98 -6.01 12.72
N ILE A 142 2.08 -4.91 13.44
CA ILE A 142 1.14 -3.81 13.38
C ILE A 142 1.87 -2.51 13.18
N GLN A 143 1.26 -1.64 12.40
CA GLN A 143 1.82 -0.32 12.14
C GLN A 143 0.73 0.73 11.99
N GLY A 144 1.10 1.97 12.16
CA GLY A 144 0.20 3.09 11.95
C GLY A 144 0.94 4.40 11.91
N TYR A 145 0.29 5.41 11.36
CA TYR A 145 0.85 6.74 11.35
C TYR A 145 -0.20 7.82 11.61
N TYR A 146 0.30 8.95 12.06
CA TYR A 146 -0.44 10.20 12.11
C TYR A 146 0.37 11.30 11.46
N GLY A 147 -0.21 12.04 10.52
CA GLY A 147 0.46 13.16 9.87
C GLY A 147 -0.10 13.52 8.51
N GLY A 148 0.58 14.45 7.86
CA GLY A 148 0.24 14.95 6.54
C GLY A 148 0.80 14.07 5.41
N PRO A 149 0.66 14.54 4.15
CA PRO A 149 1.12 13.78 2.99
C PRO A 149 2.64 13.63 2.91
N THR A 150 3.41 14.51 3.54
CA THR A 150 4.87 14.54 3.42
C THR A 150 5.60 14.30 4.73
N GLU A 151 4.94 14.45 5.87
CA GLU A 151 5.54 14.30 7.19
C GLU A 151 4.58 13.54 8.10
N ARG A 152 5.07 12.49 8.75
CA ARG A 152 4.25 11.58 9.57
C ARG A 152 5.02 11.10 10.78
N LEU A 153 4.29 10.87 11.85
CA LEU A 153 4.76 10.11 12.99
C LEU A 153 4.27 8.67 12.84
N TRP A 154 5.20 7.72 12.71
CA TRP A 154 4.92 6.29 12.58
C TRP A 154 5.09 5.59 13.92
N PHE A 155 4.24 4.60 14.12
CA PHE A 155 4.32 3.62 15.21
C PHE A 155 4.33 2.23 14.57
N LYS A 156 5.31 1.42 14.93
CA LYS A 156 5.38 0.02 14.52
C LYS A 156 5.53 -0.85 15.77
N SER A 157 4.93 -2.02 15.77
CA SER A 157 5.18 -3.06 16.77
C SER A 157 5.13 -4.41 16.11
N GLU A 158 6.16 -5.19 16.34
CA GLU A 158 6.29 -6.54 15.86
C GLU A 158 6.70 -7.45 17.01
N GLY A 159 6.28 -8.71 16.95
CA GLY A 159 6.75 -9.71 17.89
C GLY A 159 6.22 -11.09 17.60
N GLU A 160 6.89 -12.06 18.17
CA GLU A 160 6.56 -13.48 18.06
C GLU A 160 6.78 -14.22 19.38
N GLY A 161 6.15 -15.37 19.49
CA GLY A 161 6.34 -16.25 20.64
C GLY A 161 5.57 -17.55 20.53
N GLU A 162 5.89 -18.49 21.40
CA GLU A 162 5.16 -19.76 21.49
C GLU A 162 3.82 -19.59 22.15
N TRP A 163 2.80 -20.34 21.70
CA TRP A 163 1.49 -20.31 22.32
C TRP A 163 1.54 -20.74 23.79
N GLY A 164 1.11 -19.85 24.67
CA GLY A 164 1.08 -20.06 26.12
C GLY A 164 2.35 -19.65 26.85
N ALA A 165 3.33 -19.11 26.15
CA ALA A 165 4.54 -18.50 26.70
C ALA A 165 4.54 -16.97 26.52
N ASN A 166 5.48 -16.30 27.17
CA ASN A 166 5.74 -14.89 26.91
C ASN A 166 6.35 -14.74 25.50
N PRO A 167 6.20 -13.56 24.87
CA PRO A 167 6.90 -13.28 23.62
C PRO A 167 8.39 -13.54 23.73
N GLU A 168 8.97 -14.17 22.72
CA GLU A 168 10.41 -14.39 22.62
C GLU A 168 11.11 -13.13 22.09
N ASP A 169 10.51 -12.55 21.07
CA ASP A 169 10.87 -11.26 20.50
C ASP A 169 9.65 -10.34 20.48
N ALA A 170 9.84 -9.10 20.89
CA ALA A 170 8.81 -8.07 20.79
C ALA A 170 9.46 -6.69 20.79
N GLU A 171 9.08 -5.87 19.83
CA GLU A 171 9.60 -4.53 19.67
C GLU A 171 8.51 -3.51 19.46
N VAL A 172 8.81 -2.28 19.84
CA VAL A 172 8.01 -1.10 19.50
C VAL A 172 8.91 -0.04 18.90
N GLN A 173 8.43 0.64 17.87
CA GLN A 173 9.16 1.69 17.19
C GLN A 173 8.31 2.96 17.14
N THR A 174 8.97 4.10 17.30
CA THR A 174 8.40 5.43 17.07
C THR A 174 9.34 6.19 16.15
N LEU A 175 8.84 6.49 14.94
CA LEU A 175 9.65 7.02 13.86
C LEU A 175 9.03 8.30 13.30
N TYR A 176 9.82 9.33 13.10
CA TYR A 176 9.46 10.44 12.24
C TYR A 176 9.79 10.08 10.80
N ALA A 177 8.81 10.20 9.92
CA ALA A 177 8.94 9.92 8.50
C ALA A 177 8.75 11.18 7.67
N ARG A 178 9.59 11.35 6.66
CA ARG A 178 9.51 12.45 5.71
C ARG A 178 9.68 11.96 4.28
N ALA A 179 8.70 12.31 3.43
CA ALA A 179 8.76 12.02 2.02
C ALA A 179 9.93 12.79 1.36
N PHE A 180 10.86 12.09 0.73
CA PHE A 180 12.00 12.68 0.01
C PHE A 180 11.90 12.46 -1.51
N LYS A 181 11.08 11.50 -1.94
CA LYS A 181 10.70 11.24 -3.32
C LYS A 181 9.24 10.79 -3.37
N PRO A 182 8.57 10.84 -4.55
CA PRO A 182 7.28 10.18 -4.71
C PRO A 182 7.37 8.72 -4.28
N PHE A 183 6.45 8.30 -3.40
CA PHE A 183 6.33 6.94 -2.85
C PHE A 183 7.48 6.48 -1.93
N TRP A 184 8.38 7.38 -1.49
CA TRP A 184 9.50 7.03 -0.62
C TRP A 184 9.60 7.97 0.57
N ASP A 185 9.59 7.39 1.76
CA ASP A 185 9.78 8.08 3.03
C ASP A 185 11.16 7.71 3.63
N LEU A 186 11.87 8.71 4.12
CA LEU A 186 12.99 8.54 5.02
C LEU A 186 12.44 8.51 6.44
N GLN A 187 12.83 7.53 7.23
CA GLN A 187 12.39 7.35 8.61
C GLN A 187 13.56 7.49 9.57
N ALA A 188 13.35 8.12 10.71
CA ALA A 188 14.32 8.19 11.80
C ALA A 188 13.62 8.22 13.16
N GLY A 189 14.16 7.51 14.15
CA GLY A 189 13.55 7.47 15.48
C GLY A 189 14.19 6.47 16.40
N ILE A 190 13.36 5.84 17.21
CA ILE A 190 13.79 4.88 18.22
C ILE A 190 12.99 3.57 18.09
N ARG A 191 13.65 2.47 18.39
CA ARG A 191 13.09 1.15 18.65
C ARG A 191 13.44 0.74 20.07
N HIS A 192 12.52 0.11 20.75
CA HIS A 192 12.71 -0.47 22.06
C HIS A 192 12.23 -1.91 22.05
N ASP A 193 13.13 -2.85 22.41
CA ASP A 193 12.80 -4.27 22.56
C ASP A 193 12.15 -4.47 23.91
N ILE A 194 10.93 -4.99 23.95
CA ILE A 194 10.15 -5.23 25.17
C ILE A 194 10.15 -6.70 25.59
N ALA A 195 10.69 -7.58 24.76
CA ALA A 195 10.98 -8.96 25.12
C ALA A 195 12.47 -9.26 24.92
N GLY A 196 12.98 -10.25 25.64
CA GLY A 196 14.41 -10.53 25.68
C GLY A 196 15.19 -9.53 26.52
N PRO A 197 16.47 -9.26 26.19
CA PRO A 197 17.28 -8.25 26.87
C PRO A 197 16.78 -6.85 26.54
N ASP A 198 16.39 -6.08 27.57
CA ASP A 198 15.97 -4.68 27.44
C ASP A 198 17.01 -3.87 26.63
N THR A 199 16.67 -3.51 25.42
CA THR A 199 17.57 -2.84 24.48
C THR A 199 16.83 -1.72 23.73
N THR A 200 17.48 -0.56 23.66
CA THR A 200 16.95 0.59 22.89
C THR A 200 17.91 0.88 21.75
N HIS A 201 17.36 1.12 20.57
CA HIS A 201 18.09 1.39 19.34
C HIS A 201 17.72 2.75 18.76
N ALA A 202 18.70 3.45 18.25
CA ALA A 202 18.47 4.50 17.26
C ALA A 202 18.16 3.84 15.92
N VAL A 203 17.20 4.38 15.20
CA VAL A 203 16.72 3.84 13.91
C VAL A 203 16.86 4.89 12.82
N ILE A 204 17.37 4.47 11.67
CA ILE A 204 17.27 5.19 10.42
C ILE A 204 16.86 4.20 9.32
N GLY A 205 15.88 4.56 8.51
CA GLY A 205 15.34 3.65 7.50
C GLY A 205 14.70 4.37 6.33
N VAL A 206 14.35 3.59 5.35
CA VAL A 206 13.57 4.02 4.18
C VAL A 206 12.44 3.05 3.97
N GLN A 207 11.25 3.59 3.68
CA GLN A 207 10.07 2.80 3.34
C GLN A 207 9.42 3.37 2.09
N GLY A 208 8.94 2.51 1.20
CA GLY A 208 8.25 3.00 0.01
C GLY A 208 7.93 1.95 -1.02
N LEU A 209 7.46 2.44 -2.18
CA LEU A 209 7.10 1.61 -3.32
C LEU A 209 8.16 1.71 -4.41
N ALA A 210 8.80 0.59 -4.71
CA ALA A 210 9.68 0.42 -5.86
C ALA A 210 8.85 0.15 -7.14
N PRO A 211 9.48 0.18 -8.35
CA PRO A 211 8.82 -0.20 -9.59
C PRO A 211 8.12 -1.57 -9.46
N TYR A 212 7.01 -1.74 -10.19
CA TYR A 212 6.14 -2.92 -10.14
C TYR A 212 5.41 -3.12 -8.81
N MET A 213 5.27 -2.05 -8.00
CA MET A 213 4.54 -2.05 -6.72
C MET A 213 5.18 -2.93 -5.64
N PHE A 214 6.49 -3.14 -5.69
CA PHE A 214 7.21 -3.75 -4.58
C PHE A 214 7.21 -2.79 -3.39
N GLU A 215 6.65 -3.21 -2.27
CA GLU A 215 6.79 -2.54 -0.98
C GLU A 215 8.15 -2.90 -0.41
N ILE A 216 8.94 -1.88 -0.08
CA ILE A 216 10.29 -2.04 0.49
C ILE A 216 10.32 -1.33 1.83
N ASP A 217 10.78 -2.04 2.85
CA ASP A 217 11.16 -1.47 4.14
C ASP A 217 12.61 -1.86 4.43
N ALA A 218 13.48 -0.89 4.71
CA ALA A 218 14.86 -1.13 5.05
C ALA A 218 15.30 -0.20 6.17
N ALA A 219 15.84 -0.76 7.24
CA ALA A 219 16.25 0.00 8.41
C ALA A 219 17.59 -0.47 8.98
N LEU A 220 18.33 0.47 9.55
CA LEU A 220 19.52 0.27 10.37
C LEU A 220 19.16 0.57 11.82
N PHE A 221 19.63 -0.27 12.73
CA PHE A 221 19.40 -0.20 14.15
C PHE A 221 20.74 -0.15 14.89
N LEU A 222 20.99 0.96 15.60
CA LEU A 222 22.17 1.08 16.46
C LEU A 222 21.73 1.01 17.91
N SER A 223 22.09 -0.09 18.60
CA SER A 223 21.73 -0.29 19.98
C SER A 223 22.52 0.63 20.93
N HIS A 224 21.97 0.89 22.11
CA HIS A 224 22.67 1.62 23.16
C HIS A 224 23.93 0.89 23.67
N ARG A 225 24.10 -0.38 23.27
CA ARG A 225 25.28 -1.21 23.57
C ARG A 225 26.37 -1.11 22.49
N GLY A 226 26.06 -0.42 21.37
CA GLY A 226 26.95 -0.26 20.24
C GLY A 226 26.78 -1.35 19.16
N ASP A 227 25.76 -2.20 19.27
CA ASP A 227 25.47 -3.21 18.25
C ASP A 227 24.76 -2.57 17.07
N LEU A 228 25.25 -2.84 15.85
CA LEU A 228 24.66 -2.38 14.61
C LEU A 228 24.05 -3.55 13.86
N THR A 229 22.73 -3.46 13.63
CA THR A 229 21.96 -4.43 12.85
C THR A 229 21.20 -3.75 11.73
N ALA A 230 20.74 -4.54 10.75
CA ALA A 230 19.90 -4.07 9.66
C ALA A 230 18.81 -5.09 9.36
N ARG A 231 17.64 -4.59 8.92
CA ARG A 231 16.54 -5.40 8.39
C ARG A 231 16.19 -4.85 7.02
N ILE A 232 15.95 -5.73 6.07
CA ILE A 232 15.48 -5.39 4.73
C ILE A 232 14.34 -6.33 4.42
N GLU A 233 13.19 -5.75 4.10
CA GLU A 233 11.99 -6.46 3.70
C GLU A 233 11.53 -6.01 2.32
N ALA A 234 11.02 -6.94 1.55
CA ALA A 234 10.37 -6.68 0.28
C ALA A 234 9.16 -7.59 0.10
N GLU A 235 8.04 -7.00 -0.27
CA GLU A 235 6.82 -7.73 -0.58
C GLU A 235 6.11 -7.15 -1.80
N VAL A 236 5.19 -7.89 -2.38
CA VAL A 236 4.36 -7.42 -3.48
C VAL A 236 2.99 -8.07 -3.46
N ASP A 237 1.96 -7.27 -3.66
CA ASP A 237 0.58 -7.73 -3.81
C ASP A 237 0.29 -8.13 -5.26
N GLN A 238 0.40 -9.42 -5.56
CA GLN A 238 0.03 -9.96 -6.86
C GLN A 238 -1.47 -10.32 -6.89
N ARG A 239 -2.28 -9.50 -7.52
CA ARG A 239 -3.71 -9.73 -7.65
C ARG A 239 -4.00 -10.84 -8.67
N ILE A 240 -4.46 -12.01 -8.20
CA ILE A 240 -4.95 -13.11 -9.05
C ILE A 240 -6.36 -12.77 -9.54
N THR A 241 -7.18 -12.24 -8.63
CA THR A 241 -8.51 -11.68 -8.93
C THR A 241 -8.66 -10.35 -8.19
N GLN A 242 -9.81 -9.69 -8.29
CA GLN A 242 -10.06 -8.46 -7.53
C GLN A 242 -10.04 -8.65 -6.00
N ARG A 243 -10.23 -9.88 -5.52
CA ARG A 243 -10.30 -10.21 -4.09
C ARG A 243 -9.28 -11.25 -3.64
N LEU A 244 -8.71 -12.01 -4.56
CA LEU A 244 -7.71 -13.03 -4.25
C LEU A 244 -6.34 -12.51 -4.62
N ILE A 245 -5.47 -12.40 -3.62
CA ILE A 245 -4.17 -11.77 -3.71
C ILE A 245 -3.13 -12.77 -3.23
N LEU A 246 -2.09 -12.98 -4.02
CA LEU A 246 -0.90 -13.69 -3.63
C LEU A 246 0.15 -12.66 -3.22
N GLN A 247 0.67 -12.76 -2.00
CA GLN A 247 1.67 -11.86 -1.45
C GLN A 247 2.95 -12.65 -1.16
N PRO A 248 3.90 -12.72 -2.08
CA PRO A 248 5.26 -13.15 -1.78
C PRO A 248 5.98 -12.07 -0.96
N ARG A 249 6.78 -12.52 0.01
CA ARG A 249 7.57 -11.69 0.93
C ARG A 249 8.96 -12.30 1.10
N ILE A 250 9.94 -11.45 1.21
CA ILE A 250 11.30 -11.81 1.63
C ILE A 250 11.78 -10.82 2.68
N GLU A 251 12.42 -11.34 3.71
CA GLU A 251 13.10 -10.52 4.70
C GLU A 251 14.52 -11.03 4.91
N ALA A 252 15.43 -10.12 5.18
CA ALA A 252 16.81 -10.41 5.51
C ALA A 252 17.24 -9.57 6.72
N ASN A 253 17.75 -10.26 7.75
CA ASN A 253 18.32 -9.67 8.94
C ASN A 253 19.86 -9.80 8.92
N LEU A 254 20.53 -8.67 9.12
CA LEU A 254 21.98 -8.58 9.06
C LEU A 254 22.52 -7.98 10.38
N SER A 255 23.74 -8.35 10.73
CA SER A 255 24.45 -7.77 11.87
C SER A 255 25.91 -7.47 11.52
N ALA A 256 26.42 -6.34 11.98
CA ALA A 256 27.83 -5.97 11.79
C ALA A 256 28.76 -6.82 12.66
N GLN A 257 28.26 -7.40 13.74
CA GLN A 257 29.03 -8.16 14.72
C GLN A 257 28.23 -9.35 15.26
N ASN A 258 28.91 -10.27 15.91
CA ASN A 258 28.26 -11.33 16.69
C ASN A 258 27.65 -10.74 17.98
N ILE A 259 26.39 -11.09 18.26
CA ILE A 259 25.66 -10.72 19.47
C ILE A 259 25.18 -12.01 20.16
N PRO A 260 26.09 -12.73 20.88
CA PRO A 260 25.76 -14.06 21.41
C PRO A 260 24.57 -14.07 22.36
N GLN A 261 24.34 -12.97 23.08
CA GLN A 261 23.22 -12.82 24.02
C GLN A 261 21.86 -12.92 23.34
N LEU A 262 21.79 -12.46 22.08
CA LEU A 262 20.59 -12.52 21.24
C LEU A 262 20.63 -13.72 20.27
N GLY A 263 21.74 -14.46 20.20
CA GLY A 263 21.94 -15.54 19.24
C GLY A 263 22.09 -15.04 17.79
N ILE A 264 22.50 -13.79 17.61
CA ILE A 264 22.68 -13.16 16.30
C ILE A 264 24.13 -13.29 15.85
N GLY A 265 24.34 -13.76 14.62
CA GLY A 265 25.65 -13.89 13.99
C GLY A 265 26.00 -12.67 13.15
N ALA A 266 27.30 -12.40 12.98
CA ALA A 266 27.78 -11.36 12.08
C ALA A 266 27.52 -11.70 10.60
N GLY A 267 27.23 -10.68 9.79
CA GLY A 267 26.88 -10.80 8.40
C GLY A 267 25.37 -10.97 8.19
N LEU A 268 25.01 -11.77 7.23
CA LEU A 268 23.60 -12.18 7.05
C LEU A 268 23.28 -13.22 8.13
N ASP A 269 22.38 -12.87 9.05
CA ASP A 269 22.00 -13.75 10.17
C ASP A 269 20.81 -14.63 9.84
N GLN A 270 19.77 -14.02 9.27
CA GLN A 270 18.52 -14.69 8.98
C GLN A 270 17.94 -14.26 7.64
N ILE A 271 17.33 -15.21 6.93
CA ILE A 271 16.51 -14.96 5.74
C ILE A 271 15.17 -15.63 5.98
N GLU A 272 14.10 -14.91 5.64
CA GLU A 272 12.75 -15.43 5.59
C GLU A 272 12.19 -15.25 4.20
N VAL A 273 11.51 -16.28 3.69
CA VAL A 273 10.80 -16.23 2.42
C VAL A 273 9.42 -16.83 2.64
N GLY A 274 8.40 -16.06 2.33
CA GLY A 274 7.03 -16.48 2.51
C GLY A 274 6.14 -16.18 1.32
N ALA A 275 5.02 -16.85 1.28
CA ALA A 275 3.94 -16.53 0.36
C ALA A 275 2.60 -16.69 1.08
N ARG A 276 1.78 -15.68 1.04
CA ARG A 276 0.46 -15.63 1.65
C ARG A 276 -0.60 -15.50 0.58
N LEU A 277 -1.65 -16.31 0.67
CA LEU A 277 -2.81 -16.24 -0.20
C LEU A 277 -3.94 -15.60 0.59
N ARG A 278 -4.23 -14.34 0.29
CA ARG A 278 -5.16 -13.47 0.98
C ARG A 278 -6.47 -13.36 0.22
N TYR A 279 -7.60 -13.42 0.93
CA TYR A 279 -8.91 -13.17 0.37
C TYR A 279 -9.56 -11.94 1.00
N GLU A 280 -9.75 -10.86 0.22
CA GLU A 280 -10.40 -9.64 0.65
C GLU A 280 -11.93 -9.82 0.72
N PHE A 281 -12.49 -10.10 1.89
CA PHE A 281 -13.93 -10.00 2.13
C PHE A 281 -14.40 -8.57 1.98
N ARG A 282 -13.60 -7.65 2.54
CA ARG A 282 -13.61 -6.22 2.31
C ARG A 282 -12.18 -5.78 2.08
N ARG A 283 -11.98 -4.60 1.53
CA ARG A 283 -10.63 -4.07 1.32
C ARG A 283 -9.87 -3.91 2.63
N GLU A 284 -10.62 -3.58 3.69
CA GLU A 284 -10.11 -3.31 5.03
C GLU A 284 -9.92 -4.58 5.87
N PHE A 285 -10.38 -5.75 5.39
CA PHE A 285 -10.30 -7.00 6.14
C PHE A 285 -10.12 -8.22 5.23
N ALA A 286 -9.02 -8.93 5.42
CA ALA A 286 -8.65 -10.07 4.62
C ALA A 286 -7.97 -11.16 5.45
N PRO A 287 -8.63 -12.30 5.69
CA PRO A 287 -7.95 -13.50 6.17
C PRO A 287 -7.06 -14.09 5.08
N TYR A 288 -6.04 -14.80 5.50
CA TYR A 288 -5.11 -15.49 4.61
C TYR A 288 -4.60 -16.80 5.21
N ILE A 289 -4.05 -17.60 4.32
CA ILE A 289 -3.22 -18.78 4.63
C ILE A 289 -1.93 -18.65 3.83
N GLY A 290 -0.88 -19.29 4.30
CA GLY A 290 0.39 -19.23 3.60
C GLY A 290 1.40 -20.24 4.08
N ILE A 291 2.58 -20.08 3.54
CA ILE A 291 3.78 -20.84 3.92
C ILE A 291 4.93 -19.87 4.08
N GLU A 292 5.74 -20.10 5.07
CA GLU A 292 6.96 -19.35 5.33
C GLU A 292 8.10 -20.30 5.59
N GLN A 293 9.27 -19.96 5.10
CA GLN A 293 10.51 -20.67 5.31
C GLN A 293 11.54 -19.70 5.85
N SER A 294 12.08 -20.00 7.02
CA SER A 294 13.17 -19.25 7.64
C SER A 294 14.47 -20.05 7.65
N TRP A 295 15.59 -19.35 7.53
CA TRP A 295 16.93 -19.89 7.66
C TRP A 295 17.77 -18.93 8.50
N ARG A 296 18.35 -19.43 9.58
CA ARG A 296 19.48 -18.78 10.24
C ARG A 296 20.77 -19.19 9.55
N THR A 297 21.70 -18.27 9.36
CA THR A 297 22.92 -18.49 8.61
C THR A 297 24.17 -18.22 9.48
N GLY A 298 25.32 -18.65 9.00
CA GLY A 298 26.61 -18.37 9.66
C GLY A 298 26.63 -18.71 11.15
N GLN A 299 27.12 -17.77 11.95
CA GLN A 299 27.26 -17.93 13.40
C GLN A 299 25.89 -17.97 14.12
N GLY A 300 24.84 -17.30 13.57
CA GLY A 300 23.49 -17.39 14.10
C GLY A 300 22.94 -18.83 14.05
N ALA A 301 23.21 -19.54 12.95
CA ALA A 301 22.85 -20.96 12.86
C ALA A 301 23.60 -21.84 13.89
N ASP A 302 24.85 -21.50 14.20
CA ASP A 302 25.62 -22.24 15.23
C ASP A 302 25.03 -21.95 16.62
N TYR A 303 24.64 -20.72 16.91
CA TYR A 303 23.97 -20.38 18.17
C TYR A 303 22.62 -21.10 18.30
N ALA A 304 21.84 -21.21 17.25
CA ALA A 304 20.58 -21.96 17.25
C ALA A 304 20.83 -23.44 17.58
N ARG A 305 21.78 -24.08 16.90
CA ARG A 305 22.18 -25.49 17.18
C ARG A 305 22.64 -25.70 18.61
N LEU A 306 23.41 -24.75 19.17
CA LEU A 306 23.88 -24.84 20.56
C LEU A 306 22.72 -24.78 21.57
N ARG A 307 21.63 -24.13 21.22
CA ARG A 307 20.39 -24.10 22.01
C ARG A 307 19.47 -25.30 21.75
N GLY A 308 19.84 -26.17 20.81
CA GLY A 308 19.02 -27.32 20.40
C GLY A 308 17.91 -26.96 19.44
N GLU A 309 17.94 -25.76 18.85
CA GLU A 309 16.98 -25.27 17.86
C GLU A 309 17.41 -25.68 16.44
N ASN A 310 16.43 -25.88 15.55
CA ASN A 310 16.72 -26.08 14.14
C ASN A 310 16.96 -24.70 13.48
N PRO A 311 18.13 -24.48 12.82
CA PRO A 311 18.38 -23.21 12.12
C PRO A 311 17.54 -23.02 10.86
N SER A 312 16.71 -23.98 10.48
CA SER A 312 15.79 -23.90 9.34
C SER A 312 14.42 -24.40 9.77
N ALA A 313 13.40 -23.60 9.54
CA ALA A 313 12.03 -23.94 9.88
C ALA A 313 11.06 -23.60 8.73
N THR A 314 10.15 -24.53 8.46
CA THR A 314 9.02 -24.29 7.54
C THR A 314 7.77 -24.15 8.39
N SER A 315 7.04 -23.06 8.24
CA SER A 315 5.82 -22.77 8.94
C SER A 315 4.63 -22.71 7.95
N LEU A 316 3.53 -23.37 8.31
CA LEU A 316 2.24 -23.09 7.71
C LEU A 316 1.62 -21.96 8.51
N VAL A 317 1.22 -20.88 7.83
CA VAL A 317 0.67 -19.69 8.48
C VAL A 317 -0.82 -19.52 8.16
N ALA A 318 -1.57 -19.05 9.14
CA ALA A 318 -2.94 -18.60 8.98
C ALA A 318 -3.13 -17.33 9.79
N GLY A 319 -3.69 -16.30 9.18
CA GLY A 319 -3.79 -15.01 9.82
C GLY A 319 -4.84 -14.10 9.21
N ILE A 320 -4.83 -12.87 9.70
CA ILE A 320 -5.68 -11.79 9.22
C ILE A 320 -4.86 -10.54 8.97
N ARG A 321 -5.21 -9.84 7.89
CA ARG A 321 -4.76 -8.47 7.61
C ARG A 321 -5.96 -7.53 7.68
N PHE A 322 -5.78 -6.38 8.32
CA PHE A 322 -6.82 -5.35 8.38
C PHE A 322 -6.20 -3.97 8.47
N TRP A 323 -6.96 -2.95 8.05
CA TRP A 323 -6.56 -1.54 8.17
C TRP A 323 -7.78 -0.63 8.29
N PHE A 324 -7.59 0.55 8.80
CA PHE A 324 -8.61 1.60 8.90
C PHE A 324 -8.00 3.01 9.07
#